data_b7066eb45f2d063b642caa70d2b891f8
#
_entry.id   b7066eb45f2d063b642caa70d2b891f8
#
_cell.length_a   1.000
_cell.length_b   1.000
_cell.length_c   1.000
_cell.angle_alpha   90.00
_cell.angle_beta   90.00
_cell.angle_gamma   90.00
#
_symmetry.space_group_name_H-M   'P 1'
#
loop_
_entity.id
_entity.type
_entity.pdbx_description
1 polymer ?
#
loop_
_entity_poly.entity_id
_entity_poly.type
_entity_poly.pdbx_seq_one_letter_code
_entity_poly.pdbx_strand_id
1 'polypeptide(L)'
;MKVEDVMAAKVEIYTWRTCPFCIRAKNLLAKKGVNFTEYSIDGDEAARNQMARRANGRRTLPQIFINDSHIGGCDDIYALDSQGKLDQLLASTNNV
;
A
#
# COMPACT_ATOMS: atom_id res chain seq x y z
N MET A 1 -6.52 -19.93 17.71
CA MET A 1 -6.32 -19.27 16.40
C MET A 1 -7.36 -18.22 16.16
N LYS A 2 -6.98 -17.08 15.74
CA LYS A 2 -7.90 -15.96 15.54
C LYS A 2 -8.22 -15.80 14.07
N VAL A 3 -9.50 -15.60 13.79
CA VAL A 3 -9.93 -15.44 12.39
C VAL A 3 -9.41 -14.17 11.77
N GLU A 4 -9.15 -13.16 12.57
CA GLU A 4 -8.64 -11.91 12.03
C GLU A 4 -7.24 -12.03 11.44
N ASP A 5 -6.55 -13.15 11.68
CA ASP A 5 -5.24 -13.39 11.09
C ASP A 5 -5.31 -13.72 9.61
N VAL A 6 -6.50 -13.93 9.06
CA VAL A 6 -6.66 -14.35 7.68
C VAL A 6 -6.12 -13.31 6.72
N MET A 7 -6.32 -12.02 7.01
CA MET A 7 -5.78 -10.95 6.18
C MET A 7 -4.88 -10.08 7.04
N ALA A 8 -3.79 -10.66 7.47
CA ALA A 8 -2.93 -10.08 8.50
C ALA A 8 -1.71 -9.35 7.95
N ALA A 9 -1.65 -9.12 6.65
CA ALA A 9 -0.52 -8.41 6.05
C ALA A 9 -0.42 -6.99 6.60
N LYS A 10 0.80 -6.53 6.79
CA LYS A 10 1.07 -5.15 7.13
C LYS A 10 1.01 -4.32 5.87
N VAL A 11 0.03 -3.43 5.77
CA VAL A 11 -0.17 -2.63 4.57
C VAL A 11 0.07 -1.16 4.90
N GLU A 12 0.92 -0.52 4.13
CA GLU A 12 1.25 0.89 4.29
C GLU A 12 1.06 1.60 2.96
N ILE A 13 0.53 2.81 3.00
CA ILE A 13 0.34 3.61 1.80
C ILE A 13 0.73 5.07 2.08
N TYR A 14 1.57 5.62 1.23
CA TYR A 14 1.90 7.04 1.26
C TYR A 14 1.00 7.78 0.30
N THR A 15 0.41 8.87 0.76
CA THR A 15 -0.60 9.59 0.01
C THR A 15 -0.38 11.09 0.09
N TRP A 16 -1.13 11.77 -0.76
CA TRP A 16 -1.25 13.22 -0.76
C TRP A 16 -2.75 13.55 -0.74
N ARG A 17 -3.12 14.62 -0.07
CA ARG A 17 -4.53 14.95 0.20
C ARG A 17 -5.37 15.08 -1.06
N THR A 18 -4.81 15.67 -2.13
CA THR A 18 -5.54 15.93 -3.36
C THR A 18 -5.10 15.01 -4.49
N CYS A 19 -4.88 13.76 -4.18
CA CYS A 19 -4.37 12.78 -5.14
C CYS A 19 -5.48 11.80 -5.53
N PRO A 20 -6.05 11.91 -6.74
CA PRO A 20 -7.10 10.97 -7.16
C PRO A 20 -6.64 9.52 -7.20
N PHE A 21 -5.40 9.28 -7.61
CA PHE A 21 -4.88 7.91 -7.64
C PHE A 21 -4.71 7.35 -6.23
N CYS A 22 -4.40 8.20 -5.25
CA CYS A 22 -4.34 7.78 -3.86
C CYS A 22 -5.72 7.34 -3.37
N ILE A 23 -6.76 8.08 -3.73
CA ILE A 23 -8.13 7.74 -3.37
C ILE A 23 -8.51 6.40 -3.96
N ARG A 24 -8.19 6.18 -5.24
CA ARG A 24 -8.52 4.92 -5.90
C ARG A 24 -7.81 3.74 -5.25
N ALA A 25 -6.54 3.91 -4.91
CA ALA A 25 -5.78 2.84 -4.26
C ALA A 25 -6.35 2.52 -2.89
N LYS A 26 -6.71 3.54 -2.11
CA LYS A 26 -7.31 3.33 -0.80
C LYS A 26 -8.66 2.63 -0.91
N ASN A 27 -9.44 2.99 -1.93
CA ASN A 27 -10.73 2.34 -2.15
C ASN A 27 -10.57 0.86 -2.44
N LEU A 28 -9.56 0.49 -3.22
CA LEU A 28 -9.30 -0.91 -3.50
C LEU A 28 -8.94 -1.67 -2.22
N LEU A 29 -8.06 -1.09 -1.40
CA LEU A 29 -7.68 -1.72 -0.14
C LEU A 29 -8.86 -1.87 0.81
N ALA A 30 -9.70 -0.84 0.88
CA ALA A 30 -10.91 -0.89 1.71
C ALA A 30 -11.86 -1.98 1.21
N LYS A 31 -12.00 -2.10 -0.09
CA LYS A 31 -12.87 -3.12 -0.69
C LYS A 31 -12.36 -4.52 -0.36
N LYS A 32 -11.05 -4.68 -0.21
CA LYS A 32 -10.47 -5.97 0.19
C LYS A 32 -10.64 -6.25 1.68
N GLY A 33 -11.11 -5.29 2.45
CA GLY A 33 -11.36 -5.48 3.87
C GLY A 33 -10.11 -5.49 4.74
N VAL A 34 -9.00 -4.98 4.24
CA VAL A 34 -7.76 -4.95 5.02
C VAL A 34 -7.59 -3.60 5.71
N ASN A 35 -6.96 -3.62 6.87
CA ASN A 35 -6.53 -2.40 7.54
C ASN A 35 -5.21 -1.96 6.94
N PHE A 36 -5.04 -0.66 6.78
CA PHE A 36 -3.78 -0.13 6.28
C PHE A 36 -3.40 1.13 7.07
N THR A 37 -2.11 1.41 7.10
CA THR A 37 -1.58 2.62 7.68
C THR A 37 -1.35 3.62 6.56
N GLU A 38 -1.92 4.80 6.70
CA GLU A 38 -1.76 5.85 5.71
C GLU A 38 -0.81 6.93 6.23
N TYR A 39 0.18 7.27 5.41
CA TYR A 39 1.07 8.39 5.69
C TYR A 39 0.76 9.50 4.72
N SER A 40 0.05 10.52 5.19
CA SER A 40 -0.25 11.70 4.39
C SER A 40 0.94 12.64 4.45
N ILE A 41 1.61 12.82 3.33
CA ILE A 41 2.88 13.54 3.30
C ILE A 41 2.81 14.86 2.54
N ASP A 42 1.64 15.49 2.57
CA ASP A 42 1.43 16.79 1.93
C ASP A 42 2.46 17.79 2.42
N GLY A 43 3.26 18.32 1.48
CA GLY A 43 4.24 19.35 1.81
C GLY A 43 5.41 18.88 2.66
N ASP A 44 5.53 17.60 2.92
CA ASP A 44 6.61 17.06 3.76
C ASP A 44 7.67 16.41 2.88
N GLU A 45 8.65 17.21 2.50
CA GLU A 45 9.69 16.76 1.59
C GLU A 45 10.59 15.72 2.22
N ALA A 46 10.84 15.81 3.51
CA ALA A 46 11.66 14.81 4.20
C ALA A 46 10.99 13.45 4.19
N ALA A 47 9.68 13.42 4.43
CA ALA A 47 8.94 12.16 4.38
C ALA A 47 8.91 11.60 2.96
N ARG A 48 8.80 12.48 1.95
CA ARG A 48 8.83 12.04 0.56
C ARG A 48 10.17 11.43 0.19
N ASN A 49 11.25 12.01 0.69
CA ASN A 49 12.59 11.45 0.46
C ASN A 49 12.73 10.08 1.10
N GLN A 50 12.20 9.91 2.32
CA GLN A 50 12.22 8.60 2.97
C GLN A 50 11.41 7.57 2.20
N MET A 51 10.23 7.97 1.74
CA MET A 51 9.41 7.10 0.90
C MET A 51 10.16 6.67 -0.35
N ALA A 52 10.81 7.62 -1.02
CA ALA A 52 11.53 7.31 -2.25
C ALA A 52 12.65 6.29 -2.01
N ARG A 53 13.33 6.39 -0.87
CA ARG A 53 14.35 5.40 -0.53
C ARG A 53 13.77 4.00 -0.37
N ARG A 54 12.56 3.89 0.18
CA ARG A 54 11.87 2.61 0.29
C ARG A 54 11.33 2.14 -1.07
N ALA A 55 11.02 3.07 -1.96
CA ALA A 55 10.29 2.81 -3.20
C ALA A 55 11.22 2.73 -4.41
N ASN A 56 12.47 2.37 -4.21
CA ASN A 56 13.43 2.19 -5.29
C ASN A 56 13.61 3.47 -6.10
N GLY A 57 13.56 4.60 -5.43
CA GLY A 57 13.73 5.92 -6.04
C GLY A 57 12.48 6.57 -6.56
N ARG A 58 11.34 5.89 -6.53
CA ARG A 58 10.09 6.46 -7.02
C ARG A 58 9.56 7.50 -6.05
N ARG A 59 9.15 8.64 -6.57
CA ARG A 59 8.65 9.76 -5.77
C ARG A 59 7.17 10.06 -6.03
N THR A 60 6.54 9.31 -6.92
CA THR A 60 5.12 9.51 -7.23
C THR A 60 4.23 8.98 -6.12
N LEU A 61 2.98 9.41 -6.09
CA LEU A 61 2.00 8.99 -5.11
C LEU A 61 0.78 8.42 -5.82
N PRO A 62 0.18 7.40 -5.25
CA PRO A 62 0.55 6.75 -3.98
C PRO A 62 1.74 5.82 -4.15
N GLN A 63 2.37 5.45 -3.03
CA GLN A 63 3.32 4.34 -2.98
C GLN A 63 2.86 3.39 -1.90
N ILE A 64 2.79 2.11 -2.23
CA ILE A 64 2.17 1.09 -1.39
C ILE A 64 3.20 0.03 -1.04
N PHE A 65 3.16 -0.42 0.21
CA PHE A 65 4.06 -1.45 0.72
C PHE A 65 3.24 -2.50 1.43
N ILE A 66 3.52 -3.76 1.16
CA ILE A 66 2.86 -4.89 1.82
C ILE A 66 3.95 -5.74 2.44
N ASN A 67 3.90 -5.89 3.77
CA ASN A 67 4.92 -6.62 4.54
C ASN A 67 6.33 -6.11 4.20
N ASP A 68 6.47 -4.79 4.16
CA ASP A 68 7.71 -4.08 3.87
C ASP A 68 8.24 -4.26 2.45
N SER A 69 7.50 -4.94 1.58
CA SER A 69 7.87 -5.06 0.17
C SER A 69 7.22 -3.94 -0.63
N HIS A 70 8.00 -3.32 -1.49
CA HIS A 70 7.50 -2.23 -2.33
C HIS A 70 6.59 -2.80 -3.42
N ILE A 71 5.32 -2.41 -3.41
CA ILE A 71 4.37 -2.83 -4.43
C ILE A 71 4.33 -1.85 -5.59
N GLY A 72 4.35 -0.56 -5.26
CA GLY A 72 4.28 0.47 -6.28
C GLY A 72 3.12 1.40 -6.08
N GLY A 73 2.59 1.92 -7.17
CA GLY A 73 1.51 2.89 -7.15
C GLY A 73 0.15 2.29 -7.43
N CYS A 74 -0.79 3.17 -7.81
CA CYS A 74 -2.17 2.77 -8.06
C CYS A 74 -2.26 1.76 -9.20
N ASP A 75 -1.57 2.01 -10.32
CA ASP A 75 -1.62 1.08 -11.44
C ASP A 75 -1.06 -0.28 -11.08
N ASP A 76 0.00 -0.28 -10.28
CA ASP A 76 0.65 -1.52 -9.87
C ASP A 76 -0.27 -2.38 -9.01
N ILE A 77 -0.98 -1.77 -8.06
CA ILE A 77 -1.84 -2.54 -7.17
C ILE A 77 -3.08 -3.05 -7.92
N TYR A 78 -3.60 -2.28 -8.87
CA TYR A 78 -4.71 -2.75 -9.69
C TYR A 78 -4.30 -3.86 -10.62
N ALA A 79 -3.08 -3.81 -11.16
CA ALA A 79 -2.56 -4.89 -12.00
C ALA A 79 -2.45 -6.19 -11.21
N LEU A 80 -1.94 -6.11 -9.98
CA LEU A 80 -1.85 -7.29 -9.13
C LEU A 80 -3.23 -7.86 -8.83
N ASP A 81 -4.21 -6.98 -8.61
CA ASP A 81 -5.56 -7.43 -8.33
C ASP A 81 -6.16 -8.16 -9.52
N SER A 82 -5.99 -7.62 -10.73
CA SER A 82 -6.54 -8.25 -11.91
C SER A 82 -5.87 -9.58 -12.23
N GLN A 83 -4.65 -9.79 -11.77
CA GLN A 83 -3.93 -11.06 -11.92
C GLN A 83 -4.24 -12.06 -10.82
N GLY A 84 -5.07 -11.69 -9.85
CA GLY A 84 -5.38 -12.56 -8.72
C GLY A 84 -4.27 -12.67 -7.70
N LYS A 85 -3.26 -11.79 -7.77
CA LYS A 85 -2.10 -11.88 -6.88
C LYS A 85 -2.22 -11.01 -5.65
N LEU A 86 -3.07 -9.97 -5.69
CA LEU A 86 -3.18 -9.05 -4.57
C LEU A 86 -3.74 -9.75 -3.34
N ASP A 87 -4.77 -10.56 -3.50
CA ASP A 87 -5.35 -11.28 -2.37
C ASP A 87 -4.35 -12.17 -1.67
N GLN A 88 -3.47 -12.81 -2.45
CA GLN A 88 -2.42 -13.65 -1.88
C GLN A 88 -1.45 -12.84 -1.03
N LEU A 89 -1.07 -11.67 -1.51
CA LEU A 89 -0.16 -10.79 -0.76
C LEU A 89 -0.81 -10.30 0.52
N LEU A 90 -2.10 -9.96 0.46
CA LEU A 90 -2.81 -9.44 1.62
C LEU A 90 -3.06 -10.52 2.67
N ALA A 91 -3.09 -11.78 2.26
CA ALA A 91 -3.28 -12.90 3.17
C ALA A 91 -1.99 -13.32 3.86
N SER A 92 -0.81 -12.91 3.37
CA SER A 92 0.44 -13.30 3.99
C SER A 92 0.66 -12.53 5.28
N THR A 93 1.53 -13.09 6.14
CA THR A 93 1.86 -12.45 7.40
C THR A 93 3.34 -12.14 7.45
N ASN A 94 3.72 -11.24 8.36
CA ASN A 94 5.11 -10.84 8.51
C ASN A 94 5.97 -11.89 9.18
N ASN A 95 5.37 -12.77 9.94
CA ASN A 95 6.12 -13.68 10.79
C ASN A 95 6.04 -15.10 10.28
N VAL A 96 6.39 -15.26 9.08
CA VAL A 96 6.35 -16.60 8.48
C VAL A 96 7.44 -17.50 9.00
#